data_3e5fb396bbb42c729a5eaa46ebd12875
#
_entry.id   3e5fb396bbb42c729a5eaa46ebd12875
#
_cell.length_a   1.000
_cell.length_b   1.000
_cell.length_c   1.000
_cell.angle_alpha   90.00
_cell.angle_beta   90.00
_cell.angle_gamma   90.00
#
_symmetry.space_group_name_H-M   'P 1'
#
loop_
_entity.id
_entity.type
_entity.pdbx_description
1 polymer ?
#
loop_
_entity_poly.entity_id
_entity_poly.type
_entity_poly.pdbx_seq_one_letter_code
_entity_poly.pdbx_strand_id
1 'polypeptide(L)'
;MKKIWGILLVLLLLCMTGCGSSPKSAQQATPQKIELSVFAALGLKDVLIDIQKEYEAKHPDVKIIYNFAATGVLQKQIGQGAPADVFVTAAAKNMDDMVEQKLVIANTRRDIVSNDLVLIVNKESGLDLHSFADLANDEVKRVGIGAPETVPAGQYAIDVMKFLGIWDRVKEKAVQTKDVITVRSYVETGNVEAGVVFYTVAVTSNKLKVVATAPKGSHPPIVFPGAVVANSKQSQAAETFLDYLVSPEGMRVFQKYGFSPLK
;
A
#
# COMPACT_ATOMS: atom_id res chain seq x y z
N MET A 1 28.31 -69.60 -53.02
CA MET A 1 29.04 -70.78 -52.60
C MET A 1 29.11 -70.77 -51.08
N LYS A 2 28.62 -71.84 -50.54
CA LYS A 2 28.97 -72.50 -49.27
C LYS A 2 28.78 -71.65 -48.00
N LYS A 3 27.71 -71.87 -47.17
CA LYS A 3 27.69 -72.95 -46.19
C LYS A 3 28.64 -72.60 -45.02
N ILE A 4 28.26 -72.59 -43.73
CA ILE A 4 27.71 -73.66 -42.85
C ILE A 4 27.53 -73.00 -41.49
N TRP A 5 26.41 -73.00 -40.86
CA TRP A 5 25.96 -73.96 -39.86
C TRP A 5 26.80 -74.05 -38.59
N GLY A 6 26.15 -73.93 -37.43
CA GLY A 6 26.66 -74.42 -36.17
C GLY A 6 25.94 -73.75 -35.00
N ILE A 7 24.80 -74.23 -34.66
CA ILE A 7 24.49 -75.04 -33.46
C ILE A 7 24.67 -74.24 -32.19
N LEU A 8 23.52 -73.82 -31.69
CA LEU A 8 22.85 -74.33 -30.47
C LEU A 8 23.75 -74.49 -29.23
N LEU A 9 23.60 -73.60 -28.29
CA LEU A 9 23.65 -74.03 -26.89
C LEU A 9 22.67 -73.21 -26.04
N VAL A 10 21.64 -73.95 -25.66
CA VAL A 10 20.72 -73.56 -24.61
C VAL A 10 21.49 -73.55 -23.31
N LEU A 11 21.53 -72.41 -22.67
CA LEU A 11 21.82 -72.36 -21.22
C LEU A 11 20.76 -71.49 -20.54
N LEU A 12 19.83 -72.22 -20.02
CA LEU A 12 18.82 -71.83 -19.07
C LEU A 12 19.52 -71.43 -17.79
N LEU A 13 19.50 -70.13 -17.45
CA LEU A 13 19.83 -69.71 -16.10
C LEU A 13 18.72 -68.81 -15.59
N LEU A 14 17.98 -69.41 -14.70
CA LEU A 14 17.07 -68.72 -13.78
C LEU A 14 17.86 -67.59 -13.13
N CYS A 15 17.48 -66.38 -13.42
CA CYS A 15 17.78 -65.25 -12.53
C CYS A 15 16.52 -64.78 -11.88
N MET A 16 16.51 -64.96 -10.61
CA MET A 16 15.50 -64.69 -9.60
C MET A 16 14.92 -63.32 -9.78
N THR A 17 13.61 -63.25 -9.75
CA THR A 17 12.80 -62.04 -9.54
C THR A 17 13.18 -61.40 -8.18
N GLY A 18 14.08 -60.43 -8.25
CA GLY A 18 14.31 -59.49 -7.16
C GLY A 18 13.34 -58.35 -7.33
N CYS A 19 12.15 -58.40 -6.70
CA CYS A 19 11.32 -57.26 -6.43
C CYS A 19 12.06 -56.38 -5.42
N GLY A 20 12.97 -55.56 -5.88
CA GLY A 20 13.51 -54.41 -5.14
C GLY A 20 12.48 -53.29 -5.19
N SER A 21 11.54 -53.27 -4.25
CA SER A 21 10.75 -52.09 -3.95
C SER A 21 11.73 -51.04 -3.40
N SER A 22 12.28 -50.19 -4.25
CA SER A 22 12.93 -48.99 -3.81
C SER A 22 11.89 -48.20 -3.03
N PRO A 23 12.16 -47.80 -1.79
CA PRO A 23 11.28 -46.86 -1.11
C PRO A 23 11.31 -45.57 -1.97
N LYS A 24 10.19 -45.23 -2.60
CA LYS A 24 9.98 -43.88 -3.09
C LYS A 24 10.29 -42.99 -1.90
N SER A 25 11.46 -42.37 -1.91
CA SER A 25 11.74 -41.24 -1.05
C SER A 25 10.60 -40.27 -1.28
N ALA A 26 9.72 -40.15 -0.32
CA ALA A 26 8.76 -39.07 -0.27
C ALA A 26 9.62 -37.80 -0.35
N GLN A 27 9.74 -37.23 -1.53
CA GLN A 27 10.19 -35.86 -1.66
C GLN A 27 9.24 -35.06 -0.80
N GLN A 28 9.70 -34.67 0.38
CA GLN A 28 9.04 -33.65 1.17
C GLN A 28 8.98 -32.44 0.22
N ALA A 29 7.80 -32.23 -0.37
CA ALA A 29 7.50 -31.00 -1.06
C ALA A 29 7.74 -29.90 -0.03
N THR A 30 8.78 -29.12 -0.22
CA THR A 30 8.98 -27.86 0.51
C THR A 30 7.67 -27.10 0.39
N PRO A 31 7.01 -26.70 1.49
CA PRO A 31 5.76 -25.96 1.42
C PRO A 31 5.97 -24.77 0.47
N GLN A 32 5.22 -24.74 -0.63
CA GLN A 32 5.31 -23.65 -1.59
C GLN A 32 4.84 -22.41 -0.85
N LYS A 33 5.75 -21.44 -0.64
CA LYS A 33 5.39 -20.18 0.01
C LYS A 33 4.32 -19.48 -0.80
N ILE A 34 3.29 -19.02 -0.12
CA ILE A 34 2.25 -18.16 -0.68
C ILE A 34 2.88 -16.78 -0.88
N GLU A 35 3.01 -16.33 -2.11
CA GLU A 35 3.37 -14.93 -2.41
C GLU A 35 2.08 -14.11 -2.45
N LEU A 36 1.99 -13.11 -1.54
CA LEU A 36 0.85 -12.22 -1.40
C LEU A 36 1.22 -10.84 -1.95
N SER A 37 0.65 -10.48 -3.08
CA SER A 37 0.87 -9.19 -3.73
C SER A 37 -0.06 -8.13 -3.15
N VAL A 38 0.52 -7.14 -2.43
CA VAL A 38 -0.21 -6.09 -1.74
C VAL A 38 0.04 -4.74 -2.41
N PHE A 39 -0.98 -4.17 -3.02
CA PHE A 39 -0.95 -2.84 -3.61
C PHE A 39 -1.44 -1.84 -2.57
N ALA A 40 -0.54 -0.99 -2.08
CA ALA A 40 -0.83 -0.10 -0.96
C ALA A 40 -0.44 1.36 -1.24
N ALA A 41 -1.25 2.29 -0.75
CA ALA A 41 -0.95 3.71 -0.84
C ALA A 41 0.43 4.03 -0.25
N LEU A 42 1.23 4.83 -0.98
CA LEU A 42 2.64 5.09 -0.66
C LEU A 42 2.86 5.67 0.75
N GLY A 43 1.88 6.42 1.28
CA GLY A 43 1.93 6.93 2.66
C GLY A 43 1.88 5.85 3.75
N LEU A 44 1.59 4.59 3.39
CA LEU A 44 1.59 3.44 4.31
C LEU A 44 2.92 2.65 4.28
N LYS A 45 3.87 3.03 3.41
CA LYS A 45 5.06 2.22 3.14
C LYS A 45 5.80 1.81 4.40
N ASP A 46 6.16 2.77 5.24
CA ASP A 46 7.05 2.52 6.38
C ASP A 46 6.38 1.61 7.42
N VAL A 47 5.11 1.86 7.73
CA VAL A 47 4.34 1.05 8.69
C VAL A 47 4.08 -0.35 8.15
N LEU A 48 3.76 -0.51 6.86
CA LEU A 48 3.48 -1.82 6.27
C LEU A 48 4.74 -2.69 6.14
N ILE A 49 5.93 -2.08 5.96
CA ILE A 49 7.20 -2.81 6.01
C ILE A 49 7.46 -3.38 7.41
N ASP A 50 7.15 -2.64 8.47
CA ASP A 50 7.29 -3.17 9.84
C ASP A 50 6.22 -4.22 10.14
N ILE A 51 4.99 -4.02 9.70
CA ILE A 51 3.90 -5.01 9.78
C ILE A 51 4.30 -6.31 9.06
N GLN A 52 4.90 -6.22 7.87
CA GLN A 52 5.39 -7.39 7.12
C GLN A 52 6.32 -8.26 7.96
N LYS A 53 7.30 -7.64 8.64
CA LYS A 53 8.26 -8.37 9.47
C LYS A 53 7.57 -9.16 10.59
N GLU A 54 6.61 -8.51 11.27
CA GLU A 54 5.87 -9.16 12.36
C GLU A 54 4.90 -10.24 11.84
N TYR A 55 4.26 -9.99 10.69
CA TYR A 55 3.32 -10.93 10.08
C TYR A 55 4.04 -12.17 9.54
N GLU A 56 5.10 -12.00 8.74
CA GLU A 56 5.85 -13.12 8.16
C GLU A 56 6.56 -13.97 9.23
N ALA A 57 6.91 -13.40 10.39
CA ALA A 57 7.43 -14.16 11.52
C ALA A 57 6.39 -15.13 12.11
N LYS A 58 5.10 -14.78 12.06
CA LYS A 58 3.98 -15.61 12.53
C LYS A 58 3.41 -16.53 11.43
N HIS A 59 3.61 -16.16 10.17
CA HIS A 59 3.13 -16.88 8.99
C HIS A 59 4.33 -17.19 8.07
N PRO A 60 5.22 -18.12 8.43
CA PRO A 60 6.46 -18.39 7.70
C PRO A 60 6.25 -18.98 6.30
N ASP A 61 5.05 -19.44 6.02
CA ASP A 61 4.56 -19.93 4.72
C ASP A 61 4.09 -18.79 3.78
N VAL A 62 3.94 -17.56 4.29
CA VAL A 62 3.54 -16.38 3.50
C VAL A 62 4.72 -15.46 3.27
N LYS A 63 4.81 -14.89 2.07
CA LYS A 63 5.72 -13.81 1.72
C LYS A 63 4.93 -12.66 1.12
N ILE A 64 5.02 -11.48 1.70
CA ILE A 64 4.35 -10.29 1.21
C ILE A 64 5.25 -9.56 0.21
N ILE A 65 4.67 -9.17 -0.93
CA ILE A 65 5.33 -8.35 -1.95
C ILE A 65 4.50 -7.08 -2.12
N TYR A 66 5.10 -5.93 -1.82
CA TYR A 66 4.41 -4.65 -1.95
C TYR A 66 4.62 -3.97 -3.29
N ASN A 67 3.55 -3.37 -3.79
CA ASN A 67 3.59 -2.31 -4.79
C ASN A 67 3.08 -1.02 -4.15
N PHE A 68 3.97 -0.05 -3.92
CA PHE A 68 3.63 1.24 -3.31
C PHE A 68 3.55 2.33 -4.36
N ALA A 69 2.38 2.97 -4.48
CA ALA A 69 2.18 4.12 -5.36
C ALA A 69 1.04 5.03 -4.84
N ALA A 70 0.73 6.10 -5.57
CA ALA A 70 -0.47 6.87 -5.31
C ALA A 70 -1.72 6.00 -5.54
N THR A 71 -2.74 6.18 -4.70
CA THR A 71 -3.96 5.37 -4.70
C THR A 71 -4.60 5.24 -6.09
N GLY A 72 -4.79 6.35 -6.81
CA GLY A 72 -5.41 6.32 -8.14
C GLY A 72 -4.56 5.62 -9.21
N VAL A 73 -3.23 5.62 -9.04
CA VAL A 73 -2.32 4.83 -9.91
C VAL A 73 -2.53 3.34 -9.68
N LEU A 74 -2.62 2.91 -8.41
CA LEU A 74 -2.86 1.51 -8.06
C LEU A 74 -4.24 1.04 -8.53
N GLN A 75 -5.28 1.85 -8.35
CA GLN A 75 -6.63 1.56 -8.87
C GLN A 75 -6.59 1.30 -10.38
N LYS A 76 -5.92 2.18 -11.13
CA LYS A 76 -5.80 2.04 -12.57
C LYS A 76 -5.04 0.77 -12.96
N GLN A 77 -3.96 0.43 -12.24
CA GLN A 77 -3.21 -0.81 -12.49
C GLN A 77 -4.08 -2.05 -12.25
N ILE A 78 -4.84 -2.09 -11.14
CA ILE A 78 -5.75 -3.20 -10.83
C ILE A 78 -6.86 -3.29 -11.90
N GLY A 79 -7.45 -2.16 -12.29
CA GLY A 79 -8.46 -2.11 -13.34
C GLY A 79 -7.93 -2.56 -14.71
N GLN A 80 -6.62 -2.47 -14.95
CA GLN A 80 -5.93 -3.00 -16.14
C GLN A 80 -5.48 -4.45 -15.99
N GLY A 81 -5.83 -5.13 -14.88
CA GLY A 81 -5.54 -6.53 -14.65
C GLY A 81 -4.18 -6.81 -14.00
N ALA A 82 -3.55 -5.84 -13.35
CA ALA A 82 -2.33 -6.08 -12.59
C ALA A 82 -2.58 -7.15 -11.49
N PRO A 83 -1.65 -8.09 -11.28
CA PRO A 83 -1.81 -9.20 -10.34
C PRO A 83 -1.64 -8.71 -8.90
N ALA A 84 -2.70 -8.21 -8.30
CA ALA A 84 -2.77 -7.83 -6.90
C ALA A 84 -3.71 -8.78 -6.16
N ASP A 85 -3.38 -9.08 -4.89
CA ASP A 85 -4.21 -9.87 -4.00
C ASP A 85 -4.94 -8.99 -2.99
N VAL A 86 -4.25 -7.97 -2.49
CA VAL A 86 -4.80 -6.99 -1.55
C VAL A 86 -4.62 -5.59 -2.09
N PHE A 87 -5.65 -4.76 -1.95
CA PHE A 87 -5.58 -3.33 -2.20
C PHE A 87 -5.84 -2.55 -0.91
N VAL A 88 -4.91 -1.66 -0.54
CA VAL A 88 -5.04 -0.77 0.62
C VAL A 88 -4.92 0.68 0.15
N THR A 89 -5.99 1.45 0.32
CA THR A 89 -6.08 2.84 -0.15
C THR A 89 -6.03 3.85 0.98
N ALA A 90 -5.79 5.12 0.64
CA ALA A 90 -5.74 6.24 1.58
C ALA A 90 -7.05 7.07 1.59
N ALA A 91 -8.14 6.55 1.02
CA ALA A 91 -9.45 7.18 1.07
C ALA A 91 -10.58 6.15 0.87
N ALA A 92 -11.66 6.32 1.62
CA ALA A 92 -12.86 5.47 1.52
C ALA A 92 -13.47 5.53 0.10
N LYS A 93 -13.59 6.73 -0.48
CA LYS A 93 -14.12 6.91 -1.84
C LYS A 93 -13.44 6.04 -2.88
N ASN A 94 -12.11 5.94 -2.83
CA ASN A 94 -11.37 5.09 -3.78
C ASN A 94 -11.71 3.61 -3.62
N MET A 95 -11.97 3.14 -2.40
CA MET A 95 -12.43 1.77 -2.16
C MET A 95 -13.88 1.59 -2.64
N ASP A 96 -14.74 2.58 -2.42
CA ASP A 96 -16.13 2.55 -2.89
C ASP A 96 -16.16 2.42 -4.42
N ASP A 97 -15.35 3.19 -5.14
CA ASP A 97 -15.21 3.12 -6.60
C ASP A 97 -14.74 1.71 -7.05
N MET A 98 -13.82 1.06 -6.30
CA MET A 98 -13.35 -0.30 -6.59
C MET A 98 -14.44 -1.37 -6.36
N VAL A 99 -15.27 -1.18 -5.32
CA VAL A 99 -16.43 -2.05 -5.04
C VAL A 99 -17.46 -1.92 -6.16
N GLU A 100 -17.81 -0.69 -6.55
CA GLU A 100 -18.78 -0.42 -7.64
C GLU A 100 -18.32 -1.05 -8.95
N GLN A 101 -17.03 -0.95 -9.27
CA GLN A 101 -16.44 -1.55 -10.47
C GLN A 101 -16.21 -3.08 -10.33
N LYS A 102 -16.54 -3.69 -9.19
CA LYS A 102 -16.36 -5.13 -8.90
C LYS A 102 -14.89 -5.57 -9.03
N LEU A 103 -13.95 -4.67 -8.75
CA LEU A 103 -12.51 -4.94 -8.78
C LEU A 103 -11.99 -5.50 -7.46
N VAL A 104 -12.79 -5.40 -6.39
CA VAL A 104 -12.51 -5.98 -5.07
C VAL A 104 -13.72 -6.78 -4.57
N ILE A 105 -13.48 -7.72 -3.66
CA ILE A 105 -14.51 -8.52 -3.01
C ILE A 105 -15.10 -7.69 -1.86
N ALA A 106 -16.30 -7.16 -2.03
CA ALA A 106 -16.89 -6.15 -1.15
C ALA A 106 -16.99 -6.56 0.34
N ASN A 107 -17.31 -7.82 0.63
CA ASN A 107 -17.44 -8.33 2.01
C ASN A 107 -16.10 -8.54 2.72
N THR A 108 -14.98 -8.45 2.01
CA THR A 108 -13.63 -8.52 2.58
C THR A 108 -13.10 -7.16 3.00
N ARG A 109 -13.83 -6.06 2.71
CA ARG A 109 -13.42 -4.71 3.10
C ARG A 109 -13.22 -4.63 4.61
N ARG A 110 -12.08 -4.06 4.99
CA ARG A 110 -11.78 -3.64 6.36
C ARG A 110 -11.38 -2.16 6.33
N ASP A 111 -12.07 -1.35 7.11
CA ASP A 111 -11.60 -0.01 7.41
C ASP A 111 -10.52 -0.16 8.48
N ILE A 112 -9.26 0.21 8.17
CA ILE A 112 -8.10 -0.20 8.97
C ILE A 112 -7.75 0.86 10.00
N VAL A 113 -7.47 2.09 9.54
CA VAL A 113 -7.03 3.20 10.38
C VAL A 113 -7.57 4.53 9.88
N SER A 114 -7.52 5.54 10.73
CA SER A 114 -7.76 6.94 10.37
C SER A 114 -6.49 7.77 10.40
N ASN A 115 -6.54 8.96 9.81
CA ASN A 115 -5.43 9.91 9.75
C ASN A 115 -5.96 11.34 9.80
N ASP A 116 -5.08 12.29 10.04
CA ASP A 116 -5.37 13.71 9.94
C ASP A 116 -4.69 14.33 8.72
N LEU A 117 -5.30 15.33 8.13
CA LEU A 117 -4.68 16.16 7.10
C LEU A 117 -4.01 17.35 7.79
N VAL A 118 -2.75 17.61 7.45
CA VAL A 118 -1.95 18.67 8.09
C VAL A 118 -1.25 19.57 7.08
N LEU A 119 -1.08 20.82 7.49
CA LEU A 119 -0.23 21.79 6.84
C LEU A 119 1.17 21.70 7.43
N ILE A 120 2.16 21.59 6.55
CA ILE A 120 3.57 21.49 6.91
C ILE A 120 4.40 22.60 6.27
N VAL A 121 5.43 23.00 7.00
CA VAL A 121 6.50 23.89 6.52
C VAL A 121 7.85 23.30 6.90
N ASN A 122 8.92 23.76 6.24
CA ASN A 122 10.28 23.47 6.71
C ASN A 122 10.52 24.18 8.06
N LYS A 123 11.16 23.49 9.02
CA LYS A 123 11.47 24.07 10.36
C LYS A 123 12.31 25.34 10.29
N GLU A 124 13.15 25.44 9.26
CA GLU A 124 14.02 26.59 9.03
C GLU A 124 13.33 27.69 8.21
N SER A 125 12.05 27.46 7.82
CA SER A 125 11.24 28.47 7.15
C SER A 125 11.00 29.66 8.06
N GLY A 126 11.27 30.85 7.60
CA GLY A 126 10.93 32.09 8.32
C GLY A 126 9.44 32.47 8.21
N LEU A 127 8.60 31.62 7.60
CA LEU A 127 7.17 31.89 7.42
C LEU A 127 6.40 31.67 8.74
N ASP A 128 5.60 32.65 9.10
CA ASP A 128 4.73 32.62 10.28
C ASP A 128 3.31 32.17 9.88
N LEU A 129 3.16 30.87 9.65
CA LEU A 129 1.88 30.25 9.33
C LEU A 129 1.31 29.50 10.55
N HIS A 130 0.00 29.68 10.81
CA HIS A 130 -0.70 29.09 11.93
C HIS A 130 -1.96 28.31 11.53
N SER A 131 -2.42 28.50 10.30
CA SER A 131 -3.66 27.91 9.79
C SER A 131 -3.58 27.63 8.29
N PHE A 132 -4.50 26.83 7.78
CA PHE A 132 -4.68 26.66 6.34
C PHE A 132 -5.08 27.96 5.64
N ALA A 133 -5.76 28.89 6.34
CA ALA A 133 -6.15 30.17 5.75
C ALA A 133 -4.92 31.00 5.33
N ASP A 134 -3.80 30.85 6.03
CA ASP A 134 -2.56 31.59 5.76
C ASP A 134 -1.89 31.21 4.43
N LEU A 135 -2.32 30.08 3.82
CA LEU A 135 -1.89 29.74 2.46
C LEU A 135 -2.30 30.80 1.43
N ALA A 136 -3.33 31.60 1.74
CA ALA A 136 -3.74 32.72 0.90
C ALA A 136 -2.82 33.94 0.97
N ASN A 137 -1.92 34.03 1.97
CA ASN A 137 -1.00 35.15 2.14
C ASN A 137 -0.02 35.28 0.94
N ASP A 138 0.35 36.50 0.63
CA ASP A 138 1.24 36.79 -0.52
C ASP A 138 2.68 36.31 -0.29
N GLU A 139 3.07 36.04 0.95
CA GLU A 139 4.37 35.48 1.30
C GLU A 139 4.49 34.00 0.88
N VAL A 140 3.38 33.28 0.83
CA VAL A 140 3.33 31.91 0.32
C VAL A 140 3.22 31.94 -1.20
N LYS A 141 4.27 31.56 -1.89
CA LYS A 141 4.33 31.60 -3.37
C LYS A 141 3.93 30.25 -3.98
N ARG A 142 4.29 29.15 -3.33
CA ARG A 142 4.06 27.78 -3.81
C ARG A 142 3.58 26.89 -2.67
N VAL A 143 2.53 26.13 -2.94
CA VAL A 143 1.94 25.17 -2.00
C VAL A 143 1.99 23.79 -2.62
N GLY A 144 2.71 22.85 -2.00
CA GLY A 144 2.76 21.48 -2.45
C GLY A 144 1.48 20.74 -2.07
N ILE A 145 0.82 20.12 -3.05
CA ILE A 145 -0.31 19.19 -2.85
C ILE A 145 -0.12 17.97 -3.73
N GLY A 146 -0.68 16.83 -3.35
CA GLY A 146 -0.79 15.70 -4.27
C GLY A 146 -1.70 16.02 -5.46
N ALA A 147 -1.44 15.46 -6.63
CA ALA A 147 -2.34 15.58 -7.77
C ALA A 147 -3.74 15.04 -7.40
N PRO A 148 -4.79 15.86 -7.38
CA PRO A 148 -6.08 15.49 -6.76
C PRO A 148 -6.76 14.31 -7.46
N GLU A 149 -6.46 14.07 -8.73
CA GLU A 149 -7.03 12.97 -9.52
C GLU A 149 -6.52 11.59 -9.07
N THR A 150 -5.32 11.55 -8.45
CA THR A 150 -4.66 10.28 -8.11
C THR A 150 -4.20 10.17 -6.67
N VAL A 151 -4.07 11.30 -5.97
CA VAL A 151 -3.55 11.38 -4.60
C VAL A 151 -4.63 11.90 -3.66
N PRO A 152 -5.23 11.05 -2.81
CA PRO A 152 -6.34 11.45 -1.94
C PRO A 152 -6.06 12.67 -1.07
N ALA A 153 -4.85 12.79 -0.51
CA ALA A 153 -4.46 13.96 0.28
C ALA A 153 -4.57 15.28 -0.50
N GLY A 154 -4.35 15.26 -1.82
CA GLY A 154 -4.52 16.41 -2.69
C GLY A 154 -5.98 16.82 -2.84
N GLN A 155 -6.90 15.83 -2.99
CA GLN A 155 -8.32 16.12 -3.03
C GLN A 155 -8.80 16.69 -1.69
N TYR A 156 -8.42 16.09 -0.56
CA TYR A 156 -8.73 16.63 0.76
C TYR A 156 -8.16 18.04 0.97
N ALA A 157 -6.96 18.32 0.46
CA ALA A 157 -6.39 19.67 0.53
C ALA A 157 -7.26 20.70 -0.20
N ILE A 158 -7.75 20.36 -1.38
CA ILE A 158 -8.66 21.23 -2.15
C ILE A 158 -9.99 21.41 -1.39
N ASP A 159 -10.54 20.33 -0.81
CA ASP A 159 -11.78 20.40 -0.04
C ASP A 159 -11.65 21.37 1.15
N VAL A 160 -10.54 21.28 1.90
CA VAL A 160 -10.22 22.22 2.99
C VAL A 160 -10.12 23.67 2.48
N MET A 161 -9.39 23.90 1.40
CA MET A 161 -9.20 25.24 0.85
C MET A 161 -10.49 25.83 0.29
N LYS A 162 -11.39 25.00 -0.29
CA LYS A 162 -12.74 25.41 -0.71
C LYS A 162 -13.62 25.72 0.51
N PHE A 163 -13.60 24.89 1.54
CA PHE A 163 -14.35 25.13 2.77
C PHE A 163 -13.98 26.46 3.43
N LEU A 164 -12.68 26.81 3.39
CA LEU A 164 -12.17 28.08 3.92
C LEU A 164 -12.34 29.26 2.96
N GLY A 165 -12.86 29.04 1.73
CA GLY A 165 -13.03 30.11 0.73
C GLY A 165 -11.74 30.65 0.15
N ILE A 166 -10.62 29.92 0.28
CA ILE A 166 -9.30 30.38 -0.18
C ILE A 166 -8.80 29.71 -1.46
N TRP A 167 -9.51 28.69 -1.98
CA TRP A 167 -9.03 27.92 -3.12
C TRP A 167 -8.70 28.78 -4.34
N ASP A 168 -9.51 29.76 -4.65
CA ASP A 168 -9.29 30.64 -5.81
C ASP A 168 -7.99 31.46 -5.71
N ARG A 169 -7.52 31.75 -4.50
CA ARG A 169 -6.24 32.42 -4.27
C ARG A 169 -5.05 31.45 -4.25
N VAL A 170 -5.29 30.20 -3.86
CA VAL A 170 -4.22 29.19 -3.69
C VAL A 170 -4.01 28.36 -4.95
N LYS A 171 -5.03 28.16 -5.80
CA LYS A 171 -4.95 27.30 -6.99
C LYS A 171 -3.78 27.65 -7.93
N GLU A 172 -3.48 28.94 -8.10
CA GLU A 172 -2.38 29.39 -8.94
C GLU A 172 -0.99 29.20 -8.29
N LYS A 173 -0.97 28.99 -6.97
CA LYS A 173 0.23 28.69 -6.17
C LYS A 173 0.43 27.18 -5.98
N ALA A 174 -0.56 26.36 -6.35
CA ALA A 174 -0.56 24.93 -6.10
C ALA A 174 0.43 24.20 -7.02
N VAL A 175 1.41 23.54 -6.41
CA VAL A 175 2.36 22.67 -7.08
C VAL A 175 1.90 21.23 -6.87
N GLN A 176 1.32 20.65 -7.91
CA GLN A 176 0.82 19.27 -7.87
C GLN A 176 1.97 18.27 -8.00
N THR A 177 1.96 17.27 -7.15
CA THR A 177 2.97 16.21 -7.13
C THR A 177 2.34 14.83 -7.34
N LYS A 178 3.15 13.90 -7.79
CA LYS A 178 2.70 12.52 -8.08
C LYS A 178 2.29 11.71 -6.83
N ASP A 179 2.73 12.11 -5.63
CA ASP A 179 2.46 11.43 -4.37
C ASP A 179 2.77 12.32 -3.15
N VAL A 180 2.34 11.91 -1.96
CA VAL A 180 2.51 12.66 -0.70
C VAL A 180 3.96 12.72 -0.21
N ILE A 181 4.79 11.75 -0.57
CA ILE A 181 6.22 11.74 -0.21
C ILE A 181 6.97 12.81 -1.01
N THR A 182 6.58 13.00 -2.27
CA THR A 182 7.11 14.10 -3.11
C THR A 182 6.69 15.47 -2.56
N VAL A 183 5.45 15.65 -2.06
CA VAL A 183 5.05 16.89 -1.36
C VAL A 183 5.98 17.14 -0.18
N ARG A 184 6.16 16.15 0.70
CA ARG A 184 7.06 16.24 1.86
C ARG A 184 8.47 16.67 1.44
N SER A 185 9.04 15.99 0.46
CA SER A 185 10.39 16.29 -0.04
C SER A 185 10.51 17.70 -0.58
N TYR A 186 9.50 18.23 -1.26
CA TYR A 186 9.52 19.59 -1.80
C TYR A 186 9.52 20.64 -0.67
N VAL A 187 8.80 20.40 0.42
CA VAL A 187 8.85 21.25 1.61
C VAL A 187 10.22 21.15 2.30
N GLU A 188 10.75 19.94 2.45
CA GLU A 188 12.08 19.71 3.07
C GLU A 188 13.22 20.41 2.34
N THR A 189 13.11 20.55 1.02
CA THR A 189 14.14 21.13 0.14
C THR A 189 13.87 22.58 -0.25
N GLY A 190 12.76 23.19 0.23
CA GLY A 190 12.39 24.57 -0.09
C GLY A 190 11.90 24.76 -1.52
N ASN A 191 11.55 23.68 -2.25
CA ASN A 191 10.94 23.80 -3.58
C ASN A 191 9.52 24.36 -3.52
N VAL A 192 8.86 24.23 -2.37
CA VAL A 192 7.60 24.89 -2.02
C VAL A 192 7.70 25.41 -0.59
N GLU A 193 7.00 26.51 -0.30
CA GLU A 193 7.02 27.14 1.02
C GLU A 193 6.22 26.35 2.06
N ALA A 194 5.11 25.73 1.62
CA ALA A 194 4.24 24.93 2.47
C ALA A 194 3.72 23.71 1.71
N GLY A 195 3.23 22.72 2.41
CA GLY A 195 2.64 21.53 1.81
C GLY A 195 1.51 20.95 2.65
N VAL A 196 0.60 20.25 1.99
CA VAL A 196 -0.51 19.54 2.65
C VAL A 196 -0.34 18.04 2.47
N VAL A 197 -0.22 17.35 3.59
CA VAL A 197 0.01 15.89 3.64
C VAL A 197 -0.78 15.25 4.79
N PHE A 198 -0.80 13.94 4.85
CA PHE A 198 -1.28 13.24 6.05
C PHE A 198 -0.28 13.40 7.21
N TYR A 199 -0.80 13.48 8.43
CA TYR A 199 0.01 13.63 9.65
C TYR A 199 1.12 12.58 9.75
N THR A 200 0.81 11.32 9.44
CA THR A 200 1.77 10.22 9.47
C THR A 200 2.94 10.41 8.50
N VAL A 201 2.74 11.12 7.38
CA VAL A 201 3.82 11.47 6.44
C VAL A 201 4.68 12.62 6.99
N ALA A 202 4.05 13.58 7.69
CA ALA A 202 4.76 14.72 8.27
C ALA A 202 5.74 14.28 9.38
N VAL A 203 5.29 13.40 10.28
CA VAL A 203 6.06 13.01 11.47
C VAL A 203 7.25 12.09 11.18
N THR A 204 7.34 11.53 9.97
CA THR A 204 8.52 10.76 9.55
C THR A 204 9.73 11.64 9.20
N SER A 205 9.57 12.96 9.19
CA SER A 205 10.65 13.91 8.90
C SER A 205 11.00 14.77 10.11
N ASN A 206 12.28 14.87 10.42
CA ASN A 206 12.79 15.77 11.43
C ASN A 206 13.01 17.21 10.93
N LYS A 207 12.89 17.46 9.62
CA LYS A 207 13.04 18.78 8.98
C LYS A 207 11.75 19.58 8.93
N LEU A 208 10.62 18.96 9.19
CA LEU A 208 9.31 19.56 9.03
C LEU A 208 8.69 19.98 10.36
N LYS A 209 7.87 21.03 10.30
CA LYS A 209 6.97 21.47 11.36
C LYS A 209 5.55 21.34 10.84
N VAL A 210 4.70 20.65 11.60
CA VAL A 210 3.24 20.69 11.44
C VAL A 210 2.76 22.02 12.05
N VAL A 211 2.14 22.86 11.24
CA VAL A 211 1.66 24.19 11.69
C VAL A 211 0.16 24.20 11.95
N ALA A 212 -0.61 23.36 11.27
CA ALA A 212 -2.04 23.26 11.47
C ALA A 212 -2.57 21.87 11.09
N THR A 213 -3.63 21.43 11.75
CA THR A 213 -4.48 20.33 11.31
C THR A 213 -5.71 20.90 10.62
N ALA A 214 -6.21 20.21 9.60
CA ALA A 214 -7.40 20.62 8.87
C ALA A 214 -8.61 20.82 9.81
N PRO A 215 -9.42 21.88 9.63
CA PRO A 215 -10.59 22.11 10.47
C PRO A 215 -11.59 20.96 10.36
N LYS A 216 -12.26 20.65 11.46
CA LYS A 216 -13.32 19.63 11.47
C LYS A 216 -14.42 20.00 10.47
N GLY A 217 -14.86 19.01 9.69
CA GLY A 217 -15.92 19.20 8.68
C GLY A 217 -15.45 19.85 7.39
N SER A 218 -14.15 20.20 7.26
CA SER A 218 -13.60 20.78 6.02
C SER A 218 -13.34 19.76 4.92
N HIS A 219 -13.36 18.48 5.25
CA HIS A 219 -13.23 17.35 4.33
C HIS A 219 -13.94 16.11 4.91
N PRO A 220 -14.27 15.09 4.10
CA PRO A 220 -14.76 13.81 4.60
C PRO A 220 -13.77 13.14 5.56
N PRO A 221 -14.22 12.25 6.46
CA PRO A 221 -13.33 11.48 7.32
C PRO A 221 -12.25 10.75 6.52
N ILE A 222 -11.01 10.85 6.99
CA ILE A 222 -9.89 10.16 6.36
C ILE A 222 -9.80 8.76 6.94
N VAL A 223 -10.22 7.78 6.16
CA VAL A 223 -10.17 6.36 6.48
C VAL A 223 -9.32 5.65 5.44
N PHE A 224 -8.49 4.73 5.89
CA PHE A 224 -7.65 3.89 5.03
C PHE A 224 -8.20 2.47 5.02
N PRO A 225 -9.05 2.13 4.03
CA PRO A 225 -9.59 0.79 3.90
C PRO A 225 -8.68 -0.12 3.08
N GLY A 226 -8.80 -1.42 3.34
CA GLY A 226 -8.24 -2.49 2.52
C GLY A 226 -9.31 -3.49 2.12
N ALA A 227 -9.11 -4.18 0.98
CA ALA A 227 -9.97 -5.27 0.52
C ALA A 227 -9.18 -6.26 -0.34
N VAL A 228 -9.70 -7.48 -0.46
CA VAL A 228 -9.18 -8.50 -1.38
C VAL A 228 -9.54 -8.11 -2.82
N VAL A 229 -8.57 -8.17 -3.73
CA VAL A 229 -8.80 -7.93 -5.16
C VAL A 229 -9.59 -9.10 -5.76
N ALA A 230 -10.60 -8.81 -6.58
CA ALA A 230 -11.56 -9.80 -7.08
C ALA A 230 -10.93 -10.98 -7.83
N ASN A 231 -9.82 -10.73 -8.53
CA ASN A 231 -9.10 -11.74 -9.33
C ASN A 231 -7.96 -12.43 -8.56
N SER A 232 -7.83 -12.18 -7.25
CA SER A 232 -6.80 -12.81 -6.41
C SER A 232 -6.88 -14.33 -6.47
N LYS A 233 -5.72 -14.96 -6.58
CA LYS A 233 -5.56 -16.42 -6.45
C LYS A 233 -5.25 -16.85 -5.03
N GLN A 234 -5.03 -15.87 -4.13
CA GLN A 234 -4.63 -16.04 -2.74
C GLN A 234 -5.69 -15.45 -1.78
N SER A 235 -6.98 -15.48 -2.15
CA SER A 235 -8.05 -14.75 -1.43
C SER A 235 -8.08 -15.06 0.06
N GLN A 236 -7.88 -16.33 0.48
CA GLN A 236 -7.87 -16.70 1.90
C GLN A 236 -6.68 -16.08 2.65
N ALA A 237 -5.49 -16.12 2.08
CA ALA A 237 -4.29 -15.52 2.68
C ALA A 237 -4.41 -13.98 2.70
N ALA A 238 -5.00 -13.39 1.66
CA ALA A 238 -5.27 -11.97 1.55
C ALA A 238 -6.24 -11.50 2.65
N GLU A 239 -7.31 -12.24 2.89
CA GLU A 239 -8.28 -11.92 3.95
C GLU A 239 -7.65 -12.07 5.34
N THR A 240 -6.87 -13.15 5.58
CA THR A 240 -6.11 -13.33 6.83
C THR A 240 -5.15 -12.17 7.10
N PHE A 241 -4.47 -11.66 6.05
CA PHE A 241 -3.61 -10.49 6.18
C PHE A 241 -4.41 -9.22 6.52
N LEU A 242 -5.56 -8.99 5.87
CA LEU A 242 -6.44 -7.86 6.20
C LEU A 242 -6.94 -7.91 7.64
N ASP A 243 -7.32 -9.10 8.12
CA ASP A 243 -7.74 -9.30 9.52
C ASP A 243 -6.58 -9.03 10.50
N TYR A 244 -5.34 -9.38 10.13
CA TYR A 244 -4.17 -9.00 10.91
C TYR A 244 -3.98 -7.49 10.99
N LEU A 245 -4.19 -6.75 9.88
CA LEU A 245 -4.05 -5.29 9.87
C LEU A 245 -4.99 -4.61 10.88
N VAL A 246 -6.20 -5.15 11.09
CA VAL A 246 -7.17 -4.60 12.06
C VAL A 246 -7.08 -5.26 13.44
N SER A 247 -6.20 -6.23 13.63
CA SER A 247 -5.97 -6.88 14.93
C SER A 247 -5.31 -5.92 15.93
N PRO A 248 -5.35 -6.25 17.24
CA PRO A 248 -4.62 -5.47 18.26
C PRO A 248 -3.11 -5.34 17.95
N GLU A 249 -2.51 -6.39 17.39
CA GLU A 249 -1.09 -6.36 17.01
C GLU A 249 -0.82 -5.43 15.83
N GLY A 250 -1.59 -5.54 14.76
CA GLY A 250 -1.48 -4.64 13.61
C GLY A 250 -1.71 -3.18 14.01
N MET A 251 -2.75 -2.94 14.82
CA MET A 251 -3.09 -1.60 15.32
C MET A 251 -1.98 -0.99 16.16
N ARG A 252 -1.31 -1.77 17.01
CA ARG A 252 -0.16 -1.33 17.79
C ARG A 252 0.97 -0.79 16.90
N VAL A 253 1.23 -1.46 15.77
CA VAL A 253 2.24 -1.00 14.80
C VAL A 253 1.77 0.29 14.13
N PHE A 254 0.51 0.37 13.68
CA PHE A 254 -0.03 1.60 13.08
C PHE A 254 0.08 2.81 14.03
N GLN A 255 -0.29 2.65 15.30
CA GLN A 255 -0.21 3.72 16.31
C GLN A 255 1.20 4.23 16.53
N LYS A 256 2.22 3.36 16.50
CA LYS A 256 3.64 3.74 16.57
C LYS A 256 4.04 4.72 15.45
N TYR A 257 3.37 4.63 14.30
CA TYR A 257 3.58 5.52 13.15
C TYR A 257 2.63 6.72 13.12
N GLY A 258 1.84 6.95 14.17
CA GLY A 258 0.95 8.09 14.31
C GLY A 258 -0.42 7.93 13.67
N PHE A 259 -0.78 6.74 13.18
CA PHE A 259 -2.14 6.45 12.75
C PHE A 259 -3.07 6.34 13.96
N SER A 260 -4.32 6.72 13.75
CA SER A 260 -5.36 6.62 14.77
C SER A 260 -6.29 5.43 14.50
N PRO A 261 -6.73 4.71 15.56
CA PRO A 261 -7.80 3.75 15.42
C PRO A 261 -9.08 4.45 14.92
N LEU A 262 -9.94 3.69 14.28
CA LEU A 262 -11.28 4.16 13.92
C LEU A 262 -12.10 4.36 15.19
N LYS A 263 -12.87 5.44 15.23
CA LYS A 263 -13.77 5.76 16.34
C LYS A 263 -15.11 5.07 16.16
#